data_180d952fdf3fcbb0cce15659fdc36fec
#
_entry.id   180d952fdf3fcbb0cce15659fdc36fec
#
_cell.length_a   1.000
_cell.length_b   1.000
_cell.length_c   1.000
_cell.angle_alpha   90.00
_cell.angle_beta   90.00
_cell.angle_gamma   90.00
#
_symmetry.space_group_name_H-M   'P 1'
#
loop_
_entity.id
_entity.type
_entity.pdbx_description
1 polymer ?
#
loop_
_entity_poly.entity_id
_entity_poly.type
_entity_poly.pdbx_seq_one_letter_code
_entity_poly.pdbx_strand_id
1 'polypeptide(L)'
;MIILARFLKNYKLACVGVGVFMLVQVVAALLIPTLVASIVNDGIVVGDMDHVWTMGFAMLGAAAVSAAAALAATYASSFIATGVSLDLACALYEKIHRLPYLEVGRFGVASLITRCTSDVNQIQQALLIFIGMLLPVPFMVVVGMALMFSKDAVLAAGIVGIMIAIIVVFLVLSRVVIPSFEKLQRQLDTMNRTVRESVAGVRIVRAFRRTKWDGLRMEGVAEDYAATAIKTNRIFAVAVPFVMLLFNVATFMILFVGGNQVAEGALEIGDIMALVEYAMLILGYLLMGVAMLVFIPQAQVSARRISEVLEGEGASSAEGAEEAGKAVGEGLSRSSGIDGKRPVSGPAVEFKGVGFSYEGAEKPVLENVSFAANLGETTAIVGATGSGKSTVANLLMGFLEAGQGDILLFGKPLGSYGSDDPHERIGFVPQKPFLFSGTIADNLRHGFARATVRQMWSALSTAQIADFVEGLEKGLDSPVSQGGGNFSGGQRQRLAIARAVVRQPDVLLLDDSFSALDATTDLALRRALKRDATNSAKIVIAQRVSSIIDTERIVVLDEGRAVGVGTHSELLETCPEYRAIVQSQEG
;
A
#
# COMPACT_ATOMS: atom_id res chain seq x y z
N MET A 1 -15.96 0.80 -5.29
CA MET A 1 -16.62 0.06 -6.40
C MET A 1 -16.44 0.75 -7.77
N ILE A 2 -16.62 2.07 -7.89
CA ILE A 2 -16.45 2.81 -9.17
C ILE A 2 -15.03 2.66 -9.73
N ILE A 3 -14.01 2.75 -8.87
CA ILE A 3 -12.61 2.57 -9.28
C ILE A 3 -12.36 1.18 -9.88
N LEU A 4 -12.85 0.11 -9.25
CA LEU A 4 -12.70 -1.24 -9.79
C LEU A 4 -13.33 -1.39 -11.18
N ALA A 5 -14.47 -0.74 -11.42
CA ALA A 5 -15.10 -0.73 -12.73
C ALA A 5 -14.23 -0.04 -13.81
N ARG A 6 -13.43 0.96 -13.42
CA ARG A 6 -12.47 1.63 -14.33
C ARG A 6 -11.38 0.67 -14.79
N PHE A 7 -10.79 -0.10 -13.88
CA PHE A 7 -9.74 -1.07 -14.22
C PHE A 7 -10.29 -2.30 -14.95
N LEU A 8 -11.49 -2.79 -14.57
CA LEU A 8 -12.17 -3.88 -15.28
C LEU A 8 -12.49 -3.56 -16.75
N LYS A 9 -12.63 -2.28 -17.12
CA LYS A 9 -12.84 -1.88 -18.51
C LYS A 9 -11.73 -2.37 -19.46
N ASN A 10 -10.51 -2.52 -19.00
CA ASN A 10 -9.39 -3.01 -19.80
C ASN A 10 -9.51 -4.50 -20.13
N TYR A 11 -10.29 -5.25 -19.35
CA TYR A 11 -10.47 -6.71 -19.45
C TYR A 11 -11.84 -7.13 -19.97
N LYS A 12 -12.60 -6.25 -20.66
CA LYS A 12 -13.99 -6.50 -21.11
C LYS A 12 -14.14 -7.80 -21.89
N LEU A 13 -13.24 -8.08 -22.82
CA LEU A 13 -13.29 -9.29 -23.66
C LEU A 13 -13.11 -10.55 -22.81
N ALA A 14 -12.18 -10.53 -21.86
CA ALA A 14 -11.96 -11.62 -20.92
C ALA A 14 -13.16 -11.82 -19.99
N CYS A 15 -13.79 -10.74 -19.51
CA CYS A 15 -15.02 -10.84 -18.70
C CYS A 15 -16.18 -11.50 -19.46
N VAL A 16 -16.38 -11.15 -20.72
CA VAL A 16 -17.37 -11.80 -21.57
C VAL A 16 -17.02 -13.28 -21.77
N GLY A 17 -15.74 -13.59 -22.04
CA GLY A 17 -15.26 -14.96 -22.19
C GLY A 17 -15.51 -15.81 -20.94
N VAL A 18 -15.25 -15.28 -19.74
CA VAL A 18 -15.57 -15.97 -18.47
C VAL A 18 -17.05 -16.27 -18.36
N GLY A 19 -17.92 -15.30 -18.66
CA GLY A 19 -19.38 -15.50 -18.64
C GLY A 19 -19.82 -16.63 -19.58
N VAL A 20 -19.27 -16.68 -20.79
CA VAL A 20 -19.56 -17.77 -21.76
C VAL A 20 -19.05 -19.12 -21.26
N PHE A 21 -17.81 -19.21 -20.77
CA PHE A 21 -17.28 -20.46 -20.22
C PHE A 21 -18.08 -20.96 -19.02
N MET A 22 -18.51 -20.06 -18.13
CA MET A 22 -19.37 -20.43 -17.00
C MET A 22 -20.74 -20.87 -17.42
N LEU A 23 -21.34 -20.23 -18.41
CA LEU A 23 -22.63 -20.71 -18.96
C LEU A 23 -22.48 -22.10 -19.57
N VAL A 24 -21.45 -22.35 -20.38
CA VAL A 24 -21.16 -23.66 -20.95
C VAL A 24 -20.94 -24.71 -19.85
N GLN A 25 -20.16 -24.37 -18.82
CA GLN A 25 -19.94 -25.25 -17.66
C GLN A 25 -21.25 -25.63 -16.97
N VAL A 26 -22.11 -24.65 -16.69
CA VAL A 26 -23.39 -24.84 -15.99
C VAL A 26 -24.34 -25.67 -16.85
N VAL A 27 -24.49 -25.36 -18.14
CA VAL A 27 -25.34 -26.10 -19.06
C VAL A 27 -24.86 -27.56 -19.20
N ALA A 28 -23.56 -27.75 -19.37
CA ALA A 28 -22.98 -29.09 -19.45
C ALA A 28 -23.15 -29.89 -18.14
N ALA A 29 -23.02 -29.24 -16.99
CA ALA A 29 -23.26 -29.88 -15.69
C ALA A 29 -24.71 -30.27 -15.49
N LEU A 30 -25.66 -29.41 -15.89
CA LEU A 30 -27.10 -29.69 -15.81
C LEU A 30 -27.59 -30.68 -16.87
N LEU A 31 -26.84 -30.91 -17.95
CA LEU A 31 -27.14 -31.93 -18.93
C LEU A 31 -26.95 -33.35 -18.37
N ILE A 32 -26.03 -33.52 -17.41
CA ILE A 32 -25.73 -34.84 -16.81
C ILE A 32 -27.00 -35.48 -16.18
N PRO A 33 -27.73 -34.79 -15.26
CA PRO A 33 -28.98 -35.35 -14.72
C PRO A 33 -30.02 -35.66 -15.78
N THR A 34 -30.11 -34.84 -16.85
CA THR A 34 -31.04 -35.11 -17.97
C THR A 34 -30.69 -36.42 -18.67
N LEU A 35 -29.40 -36.65 -18.93
CA LEU A 35 -28.92 -37.90 -19.56
C LEU A 35 -29.12 -39.11 -18.63
N VAL A 36 -28.93 -38.95 -17.31
CA VAL A 36 -29.26 -40.00 -16.33
C VAL A 36 -30.71 -40.37 -16.40
N ALA A 37 -31.63 -39.39 -16.49
CA ALA A 37 -33.05 -39.68 -16.66
C ALA A 37 -33.33 -40.50 -17.92
N SER A 38 -32.76 -40.16 -19.07
CA SER A 38 -32.91 -40.90 -20.32
C SER A 38 -32.29 -42.31 -20.23
N ILE A 39 -31.14 -42.49 -19.60
CA ILE A 39 -30.55 -43.81 -19.35
C ILE A 39 -31.51 -44.70 -18.56
N VAL A 40 -32.19 -44.16 -17.56
CA VAL A 40 -33.11 -44.92 -16.73
C VAL A 40 -34.41 -45.21 -17.49
N ASN A 41 -35.05 -44.20 -18.07
CA ASN A 41 -36.37 -44.30 -18.67
C ASN A 41 -36.34 -45.09 -19.98
N ASP A 42 -35.47 -44.72 -20.92
CA ASP A 42 -35.43 -45.28 -22.28
C ASP A 42 -34.48 -46.47 -22.40
N GLY A 43 -33.48 -46.57 -21.47
CA GLY A 43 -32.50 -47.65 -21.48
C GLY A 43 -32.84 -48.78 -20.53
N ILE A 44 -32.79 -48.52 -19.21
CA ILE A 44 -32.90 -49.57 -18.18
C ILE A 44 -34.33 -50.14 -18.11
N VAL A 45 -35.34 -49.26 -18.07
CA VAL A 45 -36.73 -49.64 -17.93
C VAL A 45 -37.25 -50.44 -19.19
N VAL A 46 -36.78 -50.02 -20.36
CA VAL A 46 -37.10 -50.62 -21.64
C VAL A 46 -36.25 -51.87 -21.98
N GLY A 47 -35.04 -51.94 -21.34
CA GLY A 47 -34.09 -53.04 -21.58
C GLY A 47 -33.16 -52.79 -22.79
N ASP A 48 -33.08 -51.55 -23.30
CA ASP A 48 -32.24 -51.17 -24.43
C ASP A 48 -30.82 -50.80 -23.93
N MET A 49 -29.91 -51.79 -24.01
CA MET A 49 -28.50 -51.61 -23.59
C MET A 49 -27.71 -50.75 -24.55
N ASP A 50 -28.05 -50.64 -25.84
CA ASP A 50 -27.38 -49.79 -26.81
C ASP A 50 -27.67 -48.32 -26.50
N HIS A 51 -28.88 -47.99 -26.07
CA HIS A 51 -29.25 -46.66 -25.58
C HIS A 51 -28.48 -46.31 -24.32
N VAL A 52 -28.33 -47.23 -23.35
CA VAL A 52 -27.54 -47.02 -22.12
C VAL A 52 -26.08 -46.66 -22.44
N TRP A 53 -25.43 -47.41 -23.34
CA TRP A 53 -24.06 -47.11 -23.75
C TRP A 53 -23.95 -45.77 -24.46
N THR A 54 -24.86 -45.46 -25.38
CA THR A 54 -24.85 -44.19 -26.12
C THR A 54 -24.99 -42.98 -25.21
N MET A 55 -25.96 -43.01 -24.31
CA MET A 55 -26.20 -41.93 -23.32
C MET A 55 -25.10 -41.89 -22.26
N GLY A 56 -24.52 -43.03 -21.88
CA GLY A 56 -23.35 -43.09 -20.99
C GLY A 56 -22.13 -42.40 -21.57
N PHE A 57 -21.82 -42.61 -22.85
CA PHE A 57 -20.75 -41.86 -23.53
C PHE A 57 -21.08 -40.38 -23.69
N ALA A 58 -22.32 -40.01 -23.96
CA ALA A 58 -22.77 -38.62 -24.02
C ALA A 58 -22.59 -37.92 -22.66
N MET A 59 -22.89 -38.62 -21.55
CA MET A 59 -22.70 -38.14 -20.18
C MET A 59 -21.21 -37.90 -19.88
N LEU A 60 -20.32 -38.83 -20.27
CA LEU A 60 -18.86 -38.62 -20.15
C LEU A 60 -18.40 -37.44 -20.99
N GLY A 61 -18.94 -37.26 -22.19
CA GLY A 61 -18.69 -36.09 -23.04
C GLY A 61 -19.14 -34.79 -22.39
N ALA A 62 -20.33 -34.73 -21.82
CA ALA A 62 -20.86 -33.58 -21.09
C ALA A 62 -19.99 -33.25 -19.86
N ALA A 63 -19.57 -34.26 -19.10
CA ALA A 63 -18.66 -34.08 -17.96
C ALA A 63 -17.31 -33.53 -18.39
N ALA A 64 -16.73 -34.03 -19.50
CA ALA A 64 -15.46 -33.53 -20.05
C ALA A 64 -15.59 -32.07 -20.52
N VAL A 65 -16.69 -31.72 -21.20
CA VAL A 65 -16.95 -30.32 -21.61
C VAL A 65 -17.11 -29.41 -20.40
N SER A 66 -17.89 -29.86 -19.38
CA SER A 66 -18.04 -29.09 -18.13
C SER A 66 -16.68 -28.84 -17.42
N ALA A 67 -15.85 -29.89 -17.33
CA ALA A 67 -14.53 -29.78 -16.73
C ALA A 67 -13.60 -28.84 -17.53
N ALA A 68 -13.57 -28.95 -18.85
CA ALA A 68 -12.78 -28.08 -19.72
C ALA A 68 -13.23 -26.63 -19.62
N ALA A 69 -14.56 -26.39 -19.62
CA ALA A 69 -15.12 -25.04 -19.44
C ALA A 69 -14.82 -24.46 -18.07
N ALA A 70 -14.86 -25.28 -17.00
CA ALA A 70 -14.48 -24.86 -15.63
C ALA A 70 -13.01 -24.45 -15.54
N LEU A 71 -12.11 -25.23 -16.16
CA LEU A 71 -10.68 -24.88 -16.23
C LEU A 71 -10.45 -23.57 -16.98
N ALA A 72 -11.10 -23.39 -18.14
CA ALA A 72 -11.01 -22.17 -18.93
C ALA A 72 -11.57 -20.94 -18.16
N ALA A 73 -12.71 -21.11 -17.49
CA ALA A 73 -13.30 -20.06 -16.66
C ALA A 73 -12.39 -19.66 -15.48
N THR A 74 -11.82 -20.65 -14.80
CA THR A 74 -10.89 -20.42 -13.69
C THR A 74 -9.62 -19.72 -14.14
N TYR A 75 -9.04 -20.16 -15.27
CA TYR A 75 -7.86 -19.50 -15.84
C TYR A 75 -8.14 -18.05 -16.22
N ALA A 76 -9.26 -17.80 -16.93
CA ALA A 76 -9.62 -16.45 -17.33
C ALA A 76 -9.98 -15.56 -16.13
N SER A 77 -10.63 -16.10 -15.10
CA SER A 77 -10.92 -15.39 -13.85
C SER A 77 -9.64 -14.99 -13.11
N SER A 78 -8.66 -15.90 -13.03
CA SER A 78 -7.36 -15.63 -12.44
C SER A 78 -6.57 -14.57 -13.22
N PHE A 79 -6.62 -14.63 -14.55
CA PHE A 79 -6.00 -13.63 -15.42
C PHE A 79 -6.58 -12.22 -15.18
N ILE A 80 -7.91 -12.10 -15.11
CA ILE A 80 -8.59 -10.82 -14.84
C ILE A 80 -8.22 -10.31 -13.45
N ALA A 81 -8.35 -11.14 -12.41
CA ALA A 81 -8.11 -10.72 -11.03
C ALA A 81 -6.66 -10.30 -10.80
N THR A 82 -5.70 -11.05 -11.36
CA THR A 82 -4.27 -10.71 -11.24
C THR A 82 -3.92 -9.48 -12.07
N GLY A 83 -4.46 -9.35 -13.29
CA GLY A 83 -4.23 -8.18 -14.13
C GLY A 83 -4.76 -6.89 -13.51
N VAL A 84 -6.00 -6.89 -13.00
CA VAL A 84 -6.58 -5.74 -12.28
C VAL A 84 -5.75 -5.40 -11.02
N SER A 85 -5.30 -6.41 -10.29
CA SER A 85 -4.45 -6.23 -9.11
C SER A 85 -3.12 -5.57 -9.46
N LEU A 86 -2.48 -5.99 -10.55
CA LEU A 86 -1.23 -5.41 -11.04
C LEU A 86 -1.43 -3.95 -11.47
N ASP A 87 -2.44 -3.68 -12.29
CA ASP A 87 -2.76 -2.33 -12.76
C ASP A 87 -3.02 -1.38 -11.56
N LEU A 88 -3.74 -1.88 -10.55
CA LEU A 88 -4.06 -1.12 -9.34
C LEU A 88 -2.81 -0.85 -8.49
N ALA A 89 -1.95 -1.85 -8.32
CA ALA A 89 -0.68 -1.70 -7.60
C ALA A 89 0.25 -0.69 -8.29
N CYS A 90 0.38 -0.76 -9.62
CA CYS A 90 1.18 0.18 -10.40
C CYS A 90 0.64 1.61 -10.30
N ALA A 91 -0.68 1.78 -10.43
CA ALA A 91 -1.32 3.10 -10.31
C ALA A 91 -1.13 3.71 -8.90
N LEU A 92 -1.26 2.89 -7.84
CA LEU A 92 -1.00 3.33 -6.47
C LEU A 92 0.46 3.73 -6.28
N TYR A 93 1.40 2.89 -6.75
CA TYR A 93 2.82 3.16 -6.63
C TYR A 93 3.19 4.47 -7.33
N GLU A 94 2.73 4.67 -8.56
CA GLU A 94 2.95 5.91 -9.31
C GLU A 94 2.36 7.13 -8.58
N LYS A 95 1.12 7.02 -8.09
CA LYS A 95 0.47 8.11 -7.35
C LYS A 95 1.21 8.45 -6.05
N ILE A 96 1.63 7.44 -5.28
CA ILE A 96 2.37 7.66 -4.01
C ILE A 96 3.67 8.43 -4.24
N HIS A 97 4.38 8.17 -5.34
CA HIS A 97 5.61 8.91 -5.67
C HIS A 97 5.35 10.36 -6.10
N ARG A 98 4.12 10.68 -6.50
CA ARG A 98 3.70 12.04 -6.86
C ARG A 98 2.94 12.76 -5.75
N LEU A 99 2.68 12.09 -4.61
CA LEU A 99 2.00 12.73 -3.49
C LEU A 99 2.89 13.82 -2.87
N PRO A 100 2.33 14.98 -2.52
CA PRO A 100 3.01 15.98 -1.71
C PRO A 100 3.50 15.38 -0.38
N TYR A 101 4.63 15.87 0.12
CA TYR A 101 5.24 15.37 1.35
C TYR A 101 4.29 15.37 2.57
N LEU A 102 3.44 16.39 2.69
CA LEU A 102 2.43 16.50 3.74
C LEU A 102 1.40 15.38 3.66
N GLU A 103 0.94 15.03 2.47
CA GLU A 103 -0.01 13.94 2.23
C GLU A 103 0.60 12.57 2.60
N VAL A 104 1.86 12.34 2.25
CA VAL A 104 2.60 11.13 2.67
C VAL A 104 2.67 11.06 4.19
N GLY A 105 2.91 12.19 4.86
CA GLY A 105 2.88 12.31 6.33
C GLY A 105 1.50 12.03 6.92
N ARG A 106 0.42 12.54 6.30
CA ARG A 106 -0.97 12.36 6.71
C ARG A 106 -1.40 10.90 6.64
N PHE A 107 -1.11 10.21 5.54
CA PHE A 107 -1.42 8.79 5.39
C PHE A 107 -0.53 7.89 6.24
N GLY A 108 0.72 8.26 6.41
CA GLY A 108 1.76 7.48 7.07
C GLY A 108 2.30 6.35 6.18
N VAL A 109 3.62 6.16 6.19
CA VAL A 109 4.33 5.18 5.32
C VAL A 109 3.80 3.75 5.50
N ALA A 110 3.58 3.32 6.76
CA ALA A 110 3.06 1.97 7.04
C ALA A 110 1.67 1.74 6.43
N SER A 111 0.79 2.74 6.47
CA SER A 111 -0.54 2.67 5.87
C SER A 111 -0.48 2.62 4.35
N LEU A 112 0.40 3.40 3.72
CA LEU A 112 0.60 3.39 2.27
C LEU A 112 1.14 2.03 1.78
N ILE A 113 2.09 1.44 2.51
CA ILE A 113 2.58 0.08 2.23
C ILE A 113 1.44 -0.94 2.31
N THR A 114 0.60 -0.88 3.36
CA THR A 114 -0.54 -1.79 3.51
C THR A 114 -1.53 -1.65 2.36
N ARG A 115 -1.78 -0.42 1.87
CA ARG A 115 -2.66 -0.15 0.73
C ARG A 115 -2.11 -0.73 -0.59
N CYS A 116 -0.79 -0.63 -0.81
CA CYS A 116 -0.14 -1.19 -2.00
C CYS A 116 -0.03 -2.72 -1.98
N THR A 117 -0.08 -3.36 -0.82
CA THR A 117 0.15 -4.80 -0.69
C THR A 117 -1.12 -5.53 -0.24
N SER A 118 -1.49 -5.40 1.03
CA SER A 118 -2.59 -6.14 1.64
C SER A 118 -3.95 -5.77 1.05
N ASP A 119 -4.25 -4.47 0.89
CA ASP A 119 -5.54 -4.02 0.36
C ASP A 119 -5.71 -4.40 -1.13
N VAL A 120 -4.66 -4.29 -1.93
CA VAL A 120 -4.65 -4.76 -3.33
C VAL A 120 -4.87 -6.28 -3.39
N ASN A 121 -4.21 -7.06 -2.53
CA ASN A 121 -4.40 -8.50 -2.47
C ASN A 121 -5.83 -8.88 -2.04
N GLN A 122 -6.43 -8.15 -1.09
CA GLN A 122 -7.84 -8.36 -0.71
C GLN A 122 -8.80 -8.10 -1.87
N ILE A 123 -8.54 -7.09 -2.70
CA ILE A 123 -9.32 -6.84 -3.92
C ILE A 123 -9.15 -7.98 -4.92
N GLN A 124 -7.92 -8.47 -5.12
CA GLN A 124 -7.66 -9.61 -5.99
C GLN A 124 -8.45 -10.85 -5.55
N GLN A 125 -8.41 -11.18 -4.25
CA GLN A 125 -9.15 -12.31 -3.69
C GLN A 125 -10.66 -12.13 -3.84
N ALA A 126 -11.16 -10.91 -3.58
CA ALA A 126 -12.58 -10.62 -3.77
C ALA A 126 -13.04 -10.76 -5.23
N LEU A 127 -12.21 -10.35 -6.20
CA LEU A 127 -12.49 -10.55 -7.62
C LEU A 127 -12.49 -12.03 -7.99
N LEU A 128 -11.54 -12.83 -7.50
CA LEU A 128 -11.51 -14.28 -7.70
C LEU A 128 -12.76 -14.96 -7.15
N ILE A 129 -13.17 -14.59 -5.93
CA ILE A 129 -14.39 -15.12 -5.30
C ILE A 129 -15.63 -14.69 -6.08
N PHE A 130 -15.73 -13.40 -6.41
CA PHE A 130 -16.88 -12.86 -7.14
C PHE A 130 -17.05 -13.53 -8.51
N ILE A 131 -15.98 -13.57 -9.30
CA ILE A 131 -16.01 -14.12 -10.65
C ILE A 131 -16.12 -15.66 -10.58
N GLY A 132 -15.29 -16.34 -9.77
CA GLY A 132 -15.21 -17.79 -9.77
C GLY A 132 -16.35 -18.51 -9.03
N MET A 133 -16.95 -17.88 -8.02
CA MET A 133 -17.92 -18.54 -7.14
C MET A 133 -19.30 -17.91 -7.16
N LEU A 134 -19.39 -16.58 -7.23
CA LEU A 134 -20.68 -15.88 -7.16
C LEU A 134 -21.34 -15.77 -8.55
N LEU A 135 -20.56 -15.52 -9.59
CA LEU A 135 -21.07 -15.32 -10.95
C LEU A 135 -21.75 -16.57 -11.55
N PRO A 136 -21.33 -17.83 -11.27
CA PRO A 136 -22.03 -19.02 -11.75
C PRO A 136 -23.43 -19.25 -11.13
N VAL A 137 -23.68 -18.69 -9.92
CA VAL A 137 -24.94 -18.93 -9.17
C VAL A 137 -26.18 -18.52 -9.95
N PRO A 138 -26.31 -17.28 -10.50
CA PRO A 138 -27.48 -16.91 -11.28
C PRO A 138 -27.68 -17.80 -12.52
N PHE A 139 -26.59 -18.21 -13.19
CA PHE A 139 -26.70 -19.11 -14.34
C PHE A 139 -27.25 -20.50 -13.91
N MET A 140 -26.73 -21.07 -12.80
CA MET A 140 -27.20 -22.35 -12.25
C MET A 140 -28.67 -22.28 -11.84
N VAL A 141 -29.05 -21.19 -11.14
CA VAL A 141 -30.45 -21.02 -10.71
C VAL A 141 -31.39 -20.86 -11.90
N VAL A 142 -31.07 -19.99 -12.87
CA VAL A 142 -31.96 -19.73 -14.02
C VAL A 142 -32.09 -20.95 -14.92
N VAL A 143 -30.97 -21.55 -15.33
CA VAL A 143 -31.01 -22.73 -16.24
C VAL A 143 -31.55 -23.97 -15.53
N GLY A 144 -31.12 -24.23 -14.29
CA GLY A 144 -31.57 -25.35 -13.51
C GLY A 144 -33.06 -25.29 -13.21
N MET A 145 -33.57 -24.10 -12.81
CA MET A 145 -35.01 -23.92 -12.61
C MET A 145 -35.83 -24.08 -13.91
N ALA A 146 -35.31 -23.56 -15.04
CA ALA A 146 -35.97 -23.74 -16.33
C ALA A 146 -36.11 -25.23 -16.67
N LEU A 147 -35.06 -26.04 -16.45
CA LEU A 147 -35.11 -27.50 -16.65
C LEU A 147 -36.05 -28.18 -15.66
N MET A 148 -36.09 -27.78 -14.39
CA MET A 148 -37.04 -28.32 -13.41
C MET A 148 -38.49 -28.01 -13.81
N PHE A 149 -38.80 -26.77 -14.18
CA PHE A 149 -40.16 -26.40 -14.63
C PHE A 149 -40.59 -27.13 -15.91
N SER A 150 -39.64 -27.49 -16.79
CA SER A 150 -39.95 -28.28 -17.98
C SER A 150 -40.33 -29.72 -17.67
N LYS A 151 -39.94 -30.27 -16.52
CA LYS A 151 -40.28 -31.61 -16.05
C LYS A 151 -41.58 -31.61 -15.21
N ASP A 152 -41.61 -30.81 -14.15
CA ASP A 152 -42.80 -30.68 -13.31
C ASP A 152 -42.87 -29.30 -12.63
N ALA A 153 -43.99 -28.58 -12.82
CA ALA A 153 -44.16 -27.23 -12.28
C ALA A 153 -44.42 -27.21 -10.76
N VAL A 154 -45.04 -28.25 -10.22
CA VAL A 154 -45.40 -28.34 -8.79
C VAL A 154 -44.12 -28.56 -7.97
N LEU A 155 -43.31 -29.54 -8.40
CA LEU A 155 -42.03 -29.82 -7.75
C LEU A 155 -41.06 -28.67 -7.87
N ALA A 156 -40.98 -28.02 -9.04
CA ALA A 156 -40.16 -26.82 -9.23
C ALA A 156 -40.58 -25.67 -8.29
N ALA A 157 -41.89 -25.40 -8.16
CA ALA A 157 -42.40 -24.39 -7.23
C ALA A 157 -42.06 -24.71 -5.76
N GLY A 158 -42.09 -25.99 -5.37
CA GLY A 158 -41.65 -26.43 -4.05
C GLY A 158 -40.17 -26.12 -3.79
N ILE A 159 -39.28 -26.33 -4.77
CA ILE A 159 -37.85 -26.00 -4.65
C ILE A 159 -37.65 -24.49 -4.57
N VAL A 160 -38.42 -23.67 -5.28
CA VAL A 160 -38.41 -22.21 -5.10
C VAL A 160 -38.72 -21.84 -3.66
N GLY A 161 -39.73 -22.49 -3.04
CA GLY A 161 -40.05 -22.27 -1.63
C GLY A 161 -38.87 -22.59 -0.69
N ILE A 162 -38.14 -23.68 -0.94
CA ILE A 162 -36.96 -24.07 -0.17
C ILE A 162 -35.80 -23.10 -0.41
N MET A 163 -35.59 -22.63 -1.65
CA MET A 163 -34.59 -21.60 -1.96
C MET A 163 -34.86 -20.31 -1.19
N ILE A 164 -36.13 -19.87 -1.15
CA ILE A 164 -36.52 -18.68 -0.35
C ILE A 164 -36.24 -18.94 1.12
N ALA A 165 -36.56 -20.12 1.64
CA ALA A 165 -36.26 -20.47 3.05
C ALA A 165 -34.76 -20.41 3.35
N ILE A 166 -33.90 -20.93 2.49
CA ILE A 166 -32.43 -20.83 2.64
C ILE A 166 -31.98 -19.38 2.66
N ILE A 167 -32.47 -18.54 1.73
CA ILE A 167 -32.14 -17.11 1.69
C ILE A 167 -32.58 -16.41 2.98
N VAL A 168 -33.79 -16.66 3.46
CA VAL A 168 -34.33 -16.09 4.71
C VAL A 168 -33.47 -16.51 5.90
N VAL A 169 -33.15 -17.79 6.03
CA VAL A 169 -32.28 -18.32 7.09
C VAL A 169 -30.93 -17.60 7.07
N PHE A 170 -30.35 -17.43 5.89
CA PHE A 170 -29.08 -16.72 5.77
C PHE A 170 -29.19 -15.24 6.12
N LEU A 171 -30.23 -14.55 5.72
CA LEU A 171 -30.46 -13.14 6.09
C LEU A 171 -30.62 -12.96 7.60
N VAL A 172 -31.29 -13.91 8.26
CA VAL A 172 -31.42 -13.92 9.73
C VAL A 172 -30.06 -14.19 10.39
N LEU A 173 -29.34 -15.21 9.90
CA LEU A 173 -28.02 -15.54 10.41
C LEU A 173 -27.03 -14.39 10.21
N SER A 174 -27.03 -13.73 9.06
CA SER A 174 -26.11 -12.62 8.78
C SER A 174 -26.27 -11.46 9.76
N ARG A 175 -27.52 -11.14 10.15
CA ARG A 175 -27.81 -10.10 11.16
C ARG A 175 -27.26 -10.41 12.55
N VAL A 176 -27.08 -11.67 12.90
CA VAL A 176 -26.53 -12.11 14.19
C VAL A 176 -25.02 -12.34 14.11
N VAL A 177 -24.57 -12.92 13.02
CA VAL A 177 -23.20 -13.36 12.82
C VAL A 177 -22.27 -12.18 12.52
N ILE A 178 -22.69 -11.24 11.65
CA ILE A 178 -21.84 -10.09 11.27
C ILE A 178 -21.42 -9.27 12.50
N PRO A 179 -22.31 -8.82 13.39
CA PRO A 179 -21.90 -8.08 14.59
C PRO A 179 -21.02 -8.90 15.55
N SER A 180 -21.24 -10.23 15.59
CA SER A 180 -20.42 -11.14 16.39
C SER A 180 -18.98 -11.23 15.85
N PHE A 181 -18.81 -11.31 14.54
CA PHE A 181 -17.50 -11.26 13.89
C PHE A 181 -16.79 -9.92 14.10
N GLU A 182 -17.49 -8.79 14.00
CA GLU A 182 -16.92 -7.47 14.31
C GLU A 182 -16.45 -7.37 15.76
N LYS A 183 -17.24 -7.94 16.70
CA LYS A 183 -16.83 -8.00 18.10
C LYS A 183 -15.59 -8.89 18.28
N LEU A 184 -15.56 -10.04 17.63
CA LEU A 184 -14.44 -10.97 17.66
C LEU A 184 -13.16 -10.31 17.13
N GLN A 185 -13.28 -9.56 16.02
CA GLN A 185 -12.16 -8.81 15.44
C GLN A 185 -11.61 -7.76 16.41
N ARG A 186 -12.50 -6.95 17.03
CA ARG A 186 -12.09 -5.96 18.05
C ARG A 186 -11.39 -6.60 19.25
N GLN A 187 -11.85 -7.78 19.68
CA GLN A 187 -11.22 -8.52 20.77
C GLN A 187 -9.85 -9.08 20.36
N LEU A 188 -9.72 -9.58 19.12
CA LEU A 188 -8.45 -10.00 18.56
C LEU A 188 -7.45 -8.86 18.46
N ASP A 189 -7.89 -7.67 18.05
CA ASP A 189 -7.05 -6.47 18.00
C ASP A 189 -6.58 -6.06 19.41
N THR A 190 -7.46 -6.19 20.41
CA THR A 190 -7.13 -5.94 21.82
C THR A 190 -6.10 -6.96 22.32
N MET A 191 -6.27 -8.24 21.99
CA MET A 191 -5.33 -9.31 22.33
C MET A 191 -3.95 -9.06 21.70
N ASN A 192 -3.91 -8.74 20.40
CA ASN A 192 -2.68 -8.40 19.68
C ASN A 192 -1.97 -7.19 20.27
N ARG A 193 -2.73 -6.15 20.68
CA ARG A 193 -2.18 -4.97 21.36
C ARG A 193 -1.59 -5.35 22.71
N THR A 194 -2.30 -6.13 23.53
CA THR A 194 -1.84 -6.59 24.84
C THR A 194 -0.55 -7.40 24.72
N VAL A 195 -0.49 -8.36 23.78
CA VAL A 195 0.73 -9.14 23.51
C VAL A 195 1.89 -8.22 23.11
N ARG A 196 1.66 -7.27 22.20
CA ARG A 196 2.69 -6.32 21.74
C ARG A 196 3.21 -5.44 22.88
N GLU A 197 2.32 -4.95 23.75
CA GLU A 197 2.70 -4.19 24.94
C GLU A 197 3.53 -5.03 25.90
N SER A 198 3.12 -6.28 26.18
CA SER A 198 3.84 -7.21 27.06
C SER A 198 5.23 -7.58 26.52
N VAL A 199 5.35 -7.84 25.22
CA VAL A 199 6.63 -8.18 24.58
C VAL A 199 7.55 -6.95 24.54
N ALA A 200 7.05 -5.79 24.12
CA ALA A 200 7.84 -4.55 24.10
C ALA A 200 8.26 -4.10 25.51
N GLY A 201 7.35 -4.26 26.48
CA GLY A 201 7.55 -3.89 27.88
C GLY A 201 8.17 -4.99 28.76
N VAL A 202 8.62 -6.12 28.21
CA VAL A 202 9.06 -7.30 29.00
C VAL A 202 10.14 -6.98 30.04
N ARG A 203 11.06 -6.06 29.73
CA ARG A 203 12.09 -5.60 30.67
C ARG A 203 11.48 -4.90 31.88
N ILE A 204 10.45 -4.07 31.67
CA ILE A 204 9.73 -3.33 32.70
C ILE A 204 8.92 -4.31 33.58
N VAL A 205 8.17 -5.22 32.94
CA VAL A 205 7.37 -6.25 33.63
C VAL A 205 8.24 -7.10 34.54
N ARG A 206 9.41 -7.51 34.06
CA ARG A 206 10.40 -8.29 34.84
C ARG A 206 11.06 -7.48 35.95
N ALA A 207 11.46 -6.23 35.67
CA ALA A 207 12.09 -5.35 36.68
C ALA A 207 11.18 -5.08 37.87
N PHE A 208 9.89 -4.90 37.62
CA PHE A 208 8.87 -4.68 38.67
C PHE A 208 8.22 -5.96 39.21
N ARG A 209 8.68 -7.15 38.78
CA ARG A 209 8.12 -8.46 39.17
C ARG A 209 6.61 -8.60 38.92
N ARG A 210 6.09 -7.98 37.87
CA ARG A 210 4.66 -7.97 37.54
C ARG A 210 4.22 -9.06 36.57
N THR A 211 5.00 -10.11 36.36
CA THR A 211 4.72 -11.20 35.41
C THR A 211 3.38 -11.88 35.66
N LYS A 212 3.02 -12.12 36.94
CA LYS A 212 1.71 -12.70 37.30
C LYS A 212 0.54 -11.78 36.92
N TRP A 213 0.67 -10.49 37.19
CA TRP A 213 -0.36 -9.51 36.87
C TRP A 213 -0.56 -9.37 35.36
N ASP A 214 0.53 -9.33 34.59
CA ASP A 214 0.49 -9.27 33.13
C ASP A 214 -0.12 -10.54 32.53
N GLY A 215 0.19 -11.72 33.13
CA GLY A 215 -0.43 -13.01 32.77
C GLY A 215 -1.95 -13.01 32.99
N LEU A 216 -2.43 -12.56 34.16
CA LEU A 216 -3.88 -12.46 34.46
C LEU A 216 -4.59 -11.46 33.52
N ARG A 217 -3.94 -10.36 33.18
CA ARG A 217 -4.48 -9.40 32.19
C ARG A 217 -4.66 -10.06 30.82
N MET A 218 -3.66 -10.84 30.37
CA MET A 218 -3.73 -11.56 29.09
C MET A 218 -4.79 -12.67 29.12
N GLU A 219 -4.88 -13.41 30.24
CA GLU A 219 -5.87 -14.47 30.45
C GLU A 219 -7.31 -13.92 30.35
N GLY A 220 -7.62 -12.79 31.00
CA GLY A 220 -8.93 -12.15 30.87
C GLY A 220 -9.28 -11.74 29.45
N VAL A 221 -8.33 -11.17 28.70
CA VAL A 221 -8.54 -10.82 27.28
C VAL A 221 -8.76 -12.06 26.41
N ALA A 222 -8.01 -13.15 26.70
CA ALA A 222 -8.14 -14.41 25.97
C ALA A 222 -9.47 -15.12 26.29
N GLU A 223 -9.95 -15.07 27.54
CA GLU A 223 -11.24 -15.63 27.94
C GLU A 223 -12.41 -14.89 27.27
N ASP A 224 -12.37 -13.57 27.23
CA ASP A 224 -13.38 -12.76 26.54
C ASP A 224 -13.46 -13.08 25.05
N TYR A 225 -12.29 -13.25 24.39
CA TYR A 225 -12.22 -13.69 23.01
C TYR A 225 -12.79 -15.09 22.84
N ALA A 226 -12.37 -16.04 23.67
CA ALA A 226 -12.82 -17.42 23.62
C ALA A 226 -14.35 -17.53 23.82
N ALA A 227 -14.91 -16.82 24.80
CA ALA A 227 -16.35 -16.80 25.03
C ALA A 227 -17.14 -16.28 23.81
N THR A 228 -16.67 -15.23 23.17
CA THR A 228 -17.30 -14.69 21.95
C THR A 228 -17.12 -15.66 20.77
N ALA A 229 -15.95 -16.26 20.59
CA ALA A 229 -15.67 -17.25 19.55
C ALA A 229 -16.55 -18.51 19.69
N ILE A 230 -16.69 -19.03 20.92
CA ILE A 230 -17.57 -20.17 21.23
C ILE A 230 -19.01 -19.83 20.88
N LYS A 231 -19.51 -18.63 21.30
CA LYS A 231 -20.87 -18.20 20.98
C LYS A 231 -21.10 -18.11 19.48
N THR A 232 -20.18 -17.52 18.72
CA THR A 232 -20.26 -17.39 17.27
C THR A 232 -20.23 -18.76 16.59
N ASN A 233 -19.31 -19.65 17.00
CA ASN A 233 -19.22 -21.00 16.43
C ASN A 233 -20.44 -21.87 16.75
N ARG A 234 -21.10 -21.70 17.90
CA ARG A 234 -22.36 -22.40 18.20
C ARG A 234 -23.46 -22.04 17.22
N ILE A 235 -23.52 -20.79 16.73
CA ILE A 235 -24.49 -20.36 15.72
C ILE A 235 -24.24 -21.13 14.41
N PHE A 236 -22.98 -21.23 13.97
CA PHE A 236 -22.62 -22.01 12.78
C PHE A 236 -22.88 -23.52 12.97
N ALA A 237 -22.60 -24.05 14.15
CA ALA A 237 -22.84 -25.45 14.48
C ALA A 237 -24.33 -25.84 14.34
N VAL A 238 -25.26 -24.90 14.53
CA VAL A 238 -26.70 -25.10 14.30
C VAL A 238 -27.10 -24.82 12.85
N ALA A 239 -26.49 -23.82 12.22
CA ALA A 239 -26.84 -23.38 10.87
C ALA A 239 -26.60 -24.46 9.82
N VAL A 240 -25.45 -25.16 9.86
CA VAL A 240 -25.11 -26.20 8.87
C VAL A 240 -26.07 -27.37 8.89
N PRO A 241 -26.38 -28.02 10.05
CA PRO A 241 -27.38 -29.07 10.11
C PRO A 241 -28.80 -28.61 9.67
N PHE A 242 -29.15 -27.34 9.96
CA PHE A 242 -30.44 -26.81 9.53
C PHE A 242 -30.55 -26.69 7.99
N VAL A 243 -29.50 -26.24 7.33
CA VAL A 243 -29.45 -26.21 5.86
C VAL A 243 -29.48 -27.63 5.29
N MET A 244 -28.77 -28.59 5.91
CA MET A 244 -28.83 -29.99 5.52
C MET A 244 -30.24 -30.57 5.70
N LEU A 245 -30.98 -30.16 6.73
CA LEU A 245 -32.38 -30.51 6.91
C LEU A 245 -33.23 -30.01 5.74
N LEU A 246 -33.03 -28.77 5.28
CA LEU A 246 -33.75 -28.21 4.13
C LEU A 246 -33.46 -29.00 2.84
N PHE A 247 -32.21 -29.44 2.62
CA PHE A 247 -31.88 -30.33 1.49
C PHE A 247 -32.60 -31.68 1.58
N ASN A 248 -32.64 -32.28 2.78
CA ASN A 248 -33.38 -33.55 2.96
C ASN A 248 -34.90 -33.37 2.78
N VAL A 249 -35.46 -32.24 3.22
CA VAL A 249 -36.87 -31.89 2.97
C VAL A 249 -37.13 -31.74 1.47
N ALA A 250 -36.22 -31.11 0.71
CA ALA A 250 -36.31 -31.00 -0.73
C ALA A 250 -36.33 -32.39 -1.38
N THR A 251 -35.38 -33.25 -1.01
CA THR A 251 -35.29 -34.62 -1.51
C THR A 251 -36.54 -35.44 -1.15
N PHE A 252 -37.02 -35.37 0.12
CA PHE A 252 -38.24 -36.05 0.54
C PHE A 252 -39.46 -35.58 -0.25
N MET A 253 -39.61 -34.26 -0.44
CA MET A 253 -40.71 -33.67 -1.21
C MET A 253 -40.71 -34.19 -2.65
N ILE A 254 -39.55 -34.22 -3.33
CA ILE A 254 -39.42 -34.72 -4.70
C ILE A 254 -39.77 -36.22 -4.76
N LEU A 255 -39.25 -37.02 -3.84
CA LEU A 255 -39.52 -38.47 -3.81
C LEU A 255 -40.98 -38.78 -3.48
N PHE A 256 -41.60 -38.08 -2.53
CA PHE A 256 -42.98 -38.33 -2.11
C PHE A 256 -43.99 -37.85 -3.14
N VAL A 257 -43.90 -36.61 -3.60
CA VAL A 257 -44.83 -36.04 -4.60
C VAL A 257 -44.56 -36.65 -5.97
N GLY A 258 -43.28 -36.72 -6.39
CA GLY A 258 -42.89 -37.33 -7.66
C GLY A 258 -43.21 -38.80 -7.73
N GLY A 259 -43.05 -39.57 -6.65
CA GLY A 259 -43.43 -40.96 -6.56
C GLY A 259 -44.94 -41.17 -6.79
N ASN A 260 -45.83 -40.32 -6.26
CA ASN A 260 -47.25 -40.35 -6.55
C ASN A 260 -47.55 -40.04 -8.02
N GLN A 261 -46.87 -39.07 -8.61
CA GLN A 261 -47.02 -38.73 -10.03
C GLN A 261 -46.55 -39.85 -10.96
N VAL A 262 -45.48 -40.58 -10.57
CA VAL A 262 -45.06 -41.79 -11.31
C VAL A 262 -46.14 -42.87 -11.22
N ALA A 263 -46.78 -43.09 -10.06
CA ALA A 263 -47.86 -44.03 -9.92
C ALA A 263 -49.09 -43.66 -10.76
N GLU A 264 -49.33 -42.39 -11.02
CA GLU A 264 -50.37 -41.83 -11.88
C GLU A 264 -49.95 -41.80 -13.36
N GLY A 265 -48.71 -42.13 -13.71
CA GLY A 265 -48.16 -42.09 -15.06
C GLY A 265 -47.88 -40.68 -15.59
N ALA A 266 -47.82 -39.65 -14.72
CA ALA A 266 -47.56 -38.28 -15.09
C ALA A 266 -46.06 -37.97 -15.18
N LEU A 267 -45.21 -38.73 -14.48
CA LEU A 267 -43.75 -38.64 -14.50
C LEU A 267 -43.14 -40.04 -14.69
N GLU A 268 -41.89 -40.08 -15.17
CA GLU A 268 -41.08 -41.28 -15.27
C GLU A 268 -40.10 -41.41 -14.11
N ILE A 269 -39.63 -42.64 -13.81
CA ILE A 269 -38.71 -42.88 -12.67
C ILE A 269 -37.41 -42.09 -12.80
N GLY A 270 -36.85 -42.02 -14.02
CA GLY A 270 -35.63 -41.26 -14.29
C GLY A 270 -35.79 -39.74 -14.08
N ASP A 271 -37.00 -39.20 -14.29
CA ASP A 271 -37.29 -37.79 -14.05
C ASP A 271 -37.18 -37.43 -12.58
N ILE A 272 -37.60 -38.32 -11.67
CA ILE A 272 -37.41 -38.12 -10.23
C ILE A 272 -35.91 -38.03 -9.90
N MET A 273 -35.08 -38.91 -10.48
CA MET A 273 -33.62 -38.88 -10.25
C MET A 273 -33.01 -37.57 -10.74
N ALA A 274 -33.38 -37.11 -11.95
CA ALA A 274 -32.91 -35.84 -12.47
C ALA A 274 -33.36 -34.63 -11.61
N LEU A 275 -34.61 -34.61 -11.14
CA LEU A 275 -35.16 -33.56 -10.30
C LEU A 275 -34.45 -33.47 -8.95
N VAL A 276 -34.09 -34.59 -8.32
CA VAL A 276 -33.29 -34.62 -7.08
C VAL A 276 -31.91 -34.03 -7.32
N GLU A 277 -31.27 -34.42 -8.43
CA GLU A 277 -29.90 -33.93 -8.74
C GLU A 277 -29.90 -32.45 -9.12
N TYR A 278 -30.89 -31.97 -9.90
CA TYR A 278 -31.08 -30.54 -10.15
C TYR A 278 -31.25 -29.75 -8.84
N ALA A 279 -32.10 -30.21 -7.94
CA ALA A 279 -32.33 -29.58 -6.66
C ALA A 279 -31.02 -29.46 -5.86
N MET A 280 -30.25 -30.57 -5.79
CA MET A 280 -28.97 -30.60 -5.10
C MET A 280 -27.95 -29.60 -5.69
N LEU A 281 -27.85 -29.55 -7.02
CA LEU A 281 -26.95 -28.58 -7.70
C LEU A 281 -27.40 -27.15 -7.47
N ILE A 282 -28.67 -26.82 -7.68
CA ILE A 282 -29.19 -25.44 -7.51
C ILE A 282 -29.02 -24.97 -6.07
N LEU A 283 -29.46 -25.79 -5.09
CA LEU A 283 -29.37 -25.43 -3.68
C LEU A 283 -27.91 -25.36 -3.20
N GLY A 284 -27.01 -26.21 -3.71
CA GLY A 284 -25.58 -26.22 -3.43
C GLY A 284 -24.90 -24.94 -3.91
N TYR A 285 -25.15 -24.54 -5.16
CA TYR A 285 -24.62 -23.27 -5.70
C TYR A 285 -25.20 -22.05 -4.98
N LEU A 286 -26.49 -22.07 -4.64
CA LEU A 286 -27.12 -21.01 -3.86
C LEU A 286 -26.44 -20.84 -2.49
N LEU A 287 -26.25 -21.95 -1.76
CA LEU A 287 -25.58 -21.95 -0.46
C LEU A 287 -24.17 -21.40 -0.56
N MET A 288 -23.41 -21.83 -1.56
CA MET A 288 -22.05 -21.36 -1.81
C MET A 288 -22.03 -19.86 -2.12
N GLY A 289 -22.93 -19.38 -3.00
CA GLY A 289 -23.02 -17.97 -3.34
C GLY A 289 -23.34 -17.08 -2.15
N VAL A 290 -24.29 -17.52 -1.34
CA VAL A 290 -24.71 -16.81 -0.13
C VAL A 290 -23.56 -16.75 0.92
N ALA A 291 -22.80 -17.84 1.09
CA ALA A 291 -21.65 -17.86 1.99
C ALA A 291 -20.55 -16.87 1.57
N MET A 292 -20.40 -16.63 0.27
CA MET A 292 -19.37 -15.71 -0.26
C MET A 292 -19.72 -14.22 -0.07
N LEU A 293 -20.99 -13.87 0.19
CA LEU A 293 -21.38 -12.47 0.44
C LEU A 293 -20.70 -11.86 1.66
N VAL A 294 -20.22 -12.68 2.59
CA VAL A 294 -19.47 -12.22 3.78
C VAL A 294 -18.15 -11.53 3.41
N PHE A 295 -17.54 -11.83 2.26
CA PHE A 295 -16.27 -11.25 1.81
C PHE A 295 -16.43 -9.87 1.14
N ILE A 296 -17.64 -9.49 0.71
CA ILE A 296 -17.89 -8.22 0.02
C ILE A 296 -17.54 -6.99 0.89
N PRO A 297 -17.92 -6.90 2.20
CA PRO A 297 -17.59 -5.75 3.02
C PRO A 297 -16.09 -5.50 3.17
N GLN A 298 -15.28 -6.57 3.27
CA GLN A 298 -13.82 -6.43 3.36
C GLN A 298 -13.23 -5.79 2.11
N ALA A 299 -13.67 -6.25 0.93
CA ALA A 299 -13.26 -5.68 -0.34
C ALA A 299 -13.69 -4.21 -0.49
N GLN A 300 -14.88 -3.84 0.03
CA GLN A 300 -15.35 -2.46 0.01
C GLN A 300 -14.47 -1.54 0.86
N VAL A 301 -14.04 -1.99 2.05
CA VAL A 301 -13.14 -1.21 2.91
C VAL A 301 -11.78 -1.00 2.24
N SER A 302 -11.19 -2.06 1.67
CA SER A 302 -9.92 -1.95 0.95
C SER A 302 -10.02 -1.08 -0.30
N ALA A 303 -11.10 -1.21 -1.08
CA ALA A 303 -11.37 -0.36 -2.23
C ALA A 303 -11.51 1.12 -1.85
N ARG A 304 -12.16 1.43 -0.71
CA ARG A 304 -12.29 2.79 -0.20
C ARG A 304 -10.92 3.37 0.19
N ARG A 305 -10.09 2.61 0.93
CA ARG A 305 -8.75 3.06 1.33
C ARG A 305 -7.86 3.34 0.13
N ILE A 306 -7.98 2.53 -0.91
CA ILE A 306 -7.25 2.72 -2.17
C ILE A 306 -7.77 3.97 -2.89
N SER A 307 -9.12 4.19 -2.95
CA SER A 307 -9.69 5.37 -3.59
C SER A 307 -9.28 6.66 -2.90
N GLU A 308 -9.15 6.68 -1.58
CA GLU A 308 -8.65 7.84 -0.84
C GLU A 308 -7.25 8.29 -1.29
N VAL A 309 -6.38 7.36 -1.69
CA VAL A 309 -5.04 7.69 -2.21
C VAL A 309 -5.10 8.11 -3.67
N LEU A 310 -5.87 7.39 -4.50
CA LEU A 310 -5.93 7.65 -5.94
C LEU A 310 -6.70 8.92 -6.28
N GLU A 311 -7.76 9.25 -5.51
CA GLU A 311 -8.67 10.38 -5.73
C GLU A 311 -8.41 11.57 -4.77
N GLY A 312 -7.47 11.44 -3.81
CA GLY A 312 -7.11 12.52 -2.87
C GLY A 312 -6.70 13.80 -3.60
N GLU A 313 -7.03 14.96 -3.01
CA GLU A 313 -6.99 16.32 -3.60
C GLU A 313 -5.64 16.79 -4.16
N GLY A 314 -4.58 16.01 -4.10
CA GLY A 314 -3.38 16.21 -4.91
C GLY A 314 -3.63 16.10 -6.43
N ALA A 315 -4.88 15.87 -6.86
CA ALA A 315 -5.26 15.72 -8.28
C ALA A 315 -5.41 17.06 -9.03
N SER A 316 -5.56 18.20 -8.34
CA SER A 316 -5.75 19.48 -9.05
C SER A 316 -4.45 20.04 -9.65
N SER A 317 -3.29 19.58 -9.17
CA SER A 317 -2.00 19.84 -9.81
C SER A 317 -1.59 18.79 -10.85
N ALA A 318 -2.34 17.68 -10.98
CA ALA A 318 -1.99 16.56 -11.86
C ALA A 318 -2.55 16.69 -13.29
N GLU A 319 -3.55 17.55 -13.54
CA GLU A 319 -4.00 17.85 -14.92
C GLU A 319 -2.93 18.61 -15.72
N GLY A 320 -2.10 19.43 -15.06
CA GLY A 320 -0.90 20.02 -15.66
C GLY A 320 0.26 19.01 -15.86
N ALA A 321 0.26 17.88 -15.13
CA ALA A 321 1.32 16.86 -15.20
C ALA A 321 1.04 15.74 -16.22
N GLU A 322 -0.20 15.58 -16.70
CA GLU A 322 -0.52 14.62 -17.77
C GLU A 322 0.01 15.10 -19.13
N GLU A 323 0.12 16.41 -19.35
CA GLU A 323 0.84 16.98 -20.50
C GLU A 323 2.37 16.86 -20.33
N ALA A 324 2.89 16.97 -19.10
CA ALA A 324 4.30 16.76 -18.80
C ALA A 324 4.72 15.28 -18.87
N GLY A 325 3.84 14.33 -18.50
CA GLY A 325 4.13 12.88 -18.52
C GLY A 325 4.27 12.31 -19.94
N LYS A 326 3.63 12.89 -20.95
CA LYS A 326 3.85 12.55 -22.37
C LYS A 326 5.20 13.06 -22.89
N ALA A 327 5.69 14.16 -22.31
CA ALA A 327 7.01 14.71 -22.65
C ALA A 327 8.16 13.92 -22.02
N VAL A 328 7.96 13.21 -20.89
CA VAL A 328 8.99 12.39 -20.23
C VAL A 328 9.26 11.08 -20.96
N GLY A 329 8.28 10.50 -21.67
CA GLY A 329 8.46 9.31 -22.53
C GLY A 329 9.38 9.56 -23.73
N GLU A 330 9.43 10.78 -24.25
CA GLU A 330 10.32 11.19 -25.36
C GLU A 330 11.62 11.85 -24.86
N GLY A 331 11.71 12.24 -23.59
CA GLY A 331 12.82 12.98 -22.98
C GLY A 331 14.01 12.14 -22.52
N LEU A 332 13.91 10.80 -22.48
CA LEU A 332 15.03 9.91 -22.08
C LEU A 332 16.22 9.89 -23.08
N SER A 333 16.09 10.57 -24.23
CA SER A 333 17.16 10.68 -25.23
C SER A 333 17.85 12.07 -25.31
N ARG A 334 17.41 13.04 -24.51
CA ARG A 334 18.02 14.38 -24.49
C ARG A 334 18.52 14.78 -23.10
N SER A 335 19.60 14.15 -22.66
CA SER A 335 20.46 14.74 -21.64
C SER A 335 21.71 15.32 -22.32
N SER A 336 21.54 16.45 -22.97
CA SER A 336 22.63 17.39 -23.22
C SER A 336 23.03 17.99 -21.86
N GLY A 337 24.33 18.08 -21.60
CA GLY A 337 24.91 18.58 -20.35
C GLY A 337 24.31 19.91 -19.91
N ILE A 338 24.37 20.12 -18.60
CA ILE A 338 23.96 21.34 -17.92
C ILE A 338 24.75 22.52 -18.49
N ASP A 339 24.24 23.10 -19.57
CA ASP A 339 24.75 24.33 -20.20
C ASP A 339 23.80 25.50 -19.88
N GLY A 340 23.25 25.51 -18.68
CA GLY A 340 22.61 26.67 -18.08
C GLY A 340 23.69 27.52 -17.43
N LYS A 341 24.12 28.59 -18.11
CA LYS A 341 25.03 29.62 -17.55
C LYS A 341 24.59 29.93 -16.11
N ARG A 342 25.48 29.64 -15.16
CA ARG A 342 25.33 30.11 -13.76
C ARG A 342 25.10 31.63 -13.82
N PRO A 343 24.04 32.18 -13.20
CA PRO A 343 23.94 33.63 -13.08
C PRO A 343 25.16 34.12 -12.30
N VAL A 344 25.90 35.06 -12.87
CA VAL A 344 27.23 35.48 -12.43
C VAL A 344 27.16 36.46 -11.23
N SER A 345 25.97 36.83 -10.76
CA SER A 345 25.83 37.76 -9.63
C SER A 345 24.55 37.48 -8.84
N GLY A 346 24.72 37.31 -7.51
CA GLY A 346 23.62 37.14 -6.55
C GLY A 346 23.76 35.90 -5.66
N PRO A 347 22.97 35.80 -4.58
CA PRO A 347 22.99 34.68 -3.68
C PRO A 347 22.46 33.40 -4.40
N ALA A 348 23.01 32.24 -4.01
CA ALA A 348 22.53 30.95 -4.52
C ALA A 348 21.14 30.61 -3.97
N VAL A 349 20.91 30.94 -2.70
CA VAL A 349 19.61 30.78 -2.03
C VAL A 349 19.27 32.08 -1.31
N GLU A 350 18.05 32.55 -1.43
CA GLU A 350 17.56 33.74 -0.74
C GLU A 350 16.14 33.53 -0.22
N PHE A 351 15.95 33.72 1.07
CA PHE A 351 14.64 33.75 1.73
C PHE A 351 14.23 35.22 1.89
N LYS A 352 13.04 35.58 1.41
CA LYS A 352 12.51 36.96 1.46
C LYS A 352 11.18 36.98 2.20
N GLY A 353 11.22 37.35 3.49
CA GLY A 353 10.01 37.50 4.29
C GLY A 353 9.18 36.22 4.38
N VAL A 354 9.82 35.06 4.45
CA VAL A 354 9.16 33.77 4.39
C VAL A 354 8.41 33.48 5.68
N GLY A 355 7.10 33.20 5.53
CA GLY A 355 6.21 32.73 6.59
C GLY A 355 5.60 31.39 6.25
N PHE A 356 5.43 30.53 7.26
CA PHE A 356 4.82 29.21 7.09
C PHE A 356 4.05 28.77 8.33
N SER A 357 2.87 28.16 8.11
CA SER A 357 2.06 27.54 9.15
C SER A 357 1.61 26.16 8.71
N TYR A 358 1.69 25.15 9.59
CA TYR A 358 1.07 23.85 9.29
C TYR A 358 -0.45 23.96 9.39
N GLU A 359 -1.16 23.17 8.61
CA GLU A 359 -2.62 23.11 8.65
C GLU A 359 -3.11 22.73 10.05
N GLY A 360 -4.00 23.55 10.61
CA GLY A 360 -4.54 23.38 11.97
C GLY A 360 -3.61 23.86 13.11
N ALA A 361 -2.46 24.47 12.81
CA ALA A 361 -1.62 25.07 13.85
C ALA A 361 -2.18 26.42 14.32
N GLU A 362 -2.18 26.65 15.64
CA GLU A 362 -2.63 27.92 16.26
C GLU A 362 -1.67 29.09 15.97
N LYS A 363 -0.38 28.80 15.76
CA LYS A 363 0.64 29.80 15.50
C LYS A 363 1.48 29.41 14.28
N PRO A 364 1.96 30.39 13.50
CA PRO A 364 2.91 30.10 12.43
C PRO A 364 4.21 29.53 12.99
N VAL A 365 4.83 28.62 12.24
CA VAL A 365 6.13 28.02 12.59
C VAL A 365 7.27 28.89 12.13
N LEU A 366 7.07 29.65 11.04
CA LEU A 366 8.01 30.66 10.57
C LEU A 366 7.30 31.98 10.31
N GLU A 367 7.88 33.09 10.75
CA GLU A 367 7.38 34.44 10.55
C GLU A 367 8.47 35.36 9.99
N ASN A 368 8.26 35.86 8.78
CA ASN A 368 9.11 36.87 8.14
C ASN A 368 10.62 36.53 8.15
N VAL A 369 10.96 35.28 7.88
CA VAL A 369 12.35 34.81 7.84
C VAL A 369 13.02 35.29 6.56
N SER A 370 14.16 36.03 6.72
CA SER A 370 14.94 36.55 5.61
C SER A 370 16.43 36.29 5.84
N PHE A 371 17.09 35.65 4.88
CA PHE A 371 18.53 35.44 4.84
C PHE A 371 18.97 35.06 3.42
N ALA A 372 20.27 35.14 3.17
CA ALA A 372 20.88 34.76 1.90
C ALA A 372 22.07 33.83 2.12
N ALA A 373 22.25 32.84 1.24
CA ALA A 373 23.41 31.96 1.18
C ALA A 373 24.13 32.11 -0.16
N ASN A 374 25.42 32.39 -0.13
CA ASN A 374 26.22 32.64 -1.32
C ASN A 374 27.01 31.40 -1.77
N LEU A 375 27.32 31.33 -3.07
CA LEU A 375 28.22 30.31 -3.59
C LEU A 375 29.58 30.37 -2.90
N GLY A 376 30.13 29.20 -2.59
CA GLY A 376 31.45 29.10 -1.94
C GLY A 376 31.43 29.29 -0.42
N GLU A 377 30.38 29.90 0.13
CA GLU A 377 30.24 30.16 1.57
C GLU A 377 29.43 29.05 2.27
N THR A 378 29.60 29.00 3.60
CA THR A 378 28.78 28.19 4.50
C THR A 378 27.87 29.09 5.32
N THR A 379 26.57 28.92 5.17
CA THR A 379 25.55 29.57 6.00
C THR A 379 25.02 28.56 7.00
N ALA A 380 25.23 28.80 8.29
CA ALA A 380 24.71 27.95 9.35
C ALA A 380 23.35 28.47 9.84
N ILE A 381 22.44 27.57 10.19
CA ILE A 381 21.15 27.88 10.82
C ILE A 381 21.13 27.22 12.19
N VAL A 382 21.03 28.05 13.25
CA VAL A 382 21.03 27.59 14.64
C VAL A 382 19.79 28.12 15.38
N GLY A 383 19.41 27.45 16.46
CA GLY A 383 18.28 27.87 17.30
C GLY A 383 17.83 26.73 18.22
N ALA A 384 16.94 27.02 19.16
CA ALA A 384 16.39 26.06 20.10
C ALA A 384 15.58 24.96 19.37
N THR A 385 15.32 23.84 20.05
CA THR A 385 14.41 22.80 19.52
C THR A 385 13.02 23.40 19.31
N GLY A 386 12.42 23.19 18.13
CA GLY A 386 11.13 23.78 17.78
C GLY A 386 11.19 25.17 17.14
N SER A 387 12.39 25.80 16.97
CA SER A 387 12.51 27.14 16.36
C SER A 387 12.24 27.21 14.85
N GLY A 388 11.90 26.09 14.18
CA GLY A 388 11.55 26.07 12.76
C GLY A 388 12.68 25.65 11.81
N LYS A 389 13.86 25.22 12.30
CA LYS A 389 15.03 24.86 11.46
C LYS A 389 14.73 23.80 10.40
N SER A 390 14.09 22.69 10.78
CA SER A 390 13.72 21.62 9.83
C SER A 390 12.64 22.07 8.85
N THR A 391 11.81 23.05 9.23
CA THR A 391 10.81 23.65 8.33
C THR A 391 11.52 24.48 7.25
N VAL A 392 12.60 25.21 7.58
CA VAL A 392 13.43 25.92 6.59
C VAL A 392 14.02 24.92 5.58
N ALA A 393 14.55 23.77 6.05
CA ALA A 393 15.06 22.72 5.15
C ALA A 393 13.98 22.19 4.21
N ASN A 394 12.80 21.88 4.74
CA ASN A 394 11.69 21.33 3.96
C ASN A 394 11.14 22.35 2.94
N LEU A 395 11.11 23.62 3.28
CA LEU A 395 10.74 24.71 2.38
C LEU A 395 11.78 24.89 1.26
N LEU A 396 13.07 24.85 1.57
CA LEU A 396 14.13 24.94 0.56
C LEU A 396 14.11 23.74 -0.39
N MET A 397 13.77 22.55 0.12
CA MET A 397 13.58 21.35 -0.69
C MET A 397 12.25 21.34 -1.47
N GLY A 398 11.37 22.34 -1.33
CA GLY A 398 10.07 22.34 -1.96
C GLY A 398 9.12 21.24 -1.46
N PHE A 399 9.45 20.59 -0.33
CA PHE A 399 8.55 19.63 0.32
C PHE A 399 7.36 20.32 0.99
N LEU A 400 7.51 21.62 1.29
CA LEU A 400 6.51 22.53 1.81
C LEU A 400 6.48 23.78 0.93
N GLU A 401 5.29 24.37 0.77
CA GLU A 401 5.12 25.64 0.09
C GLU A 401 5.08 26.79 1.10
N ALA A 402 5.75 27.89 0.81
CA ALA A 402 5.71 29.07 1.67
C ALA A 402 4.31 29.69 1.67
N GLY A 403 3.77 29.99 2.85
CA GLY A 403 2.49 30.66 2.98
C GLY A 403 2.58 32.17 2.70
N GLN A 404 3.77 32.77 2.93
CA GLN A 404 4.07 34.17 2.66
C GLN A 404 5.54 34.30 2.26
N GLY A 405 5.86 35.34 1.50
CA GLY A 405 7.21 35.62 1.02
C GLY A 405 7.66 34.68 -0.09
N ASP A 406 8.92 34.81 -0.49
CA ASP A 406 9.49 34.06 -1.61
C ASP A 406 10.79 33.36 -1.22
N ILE A 407 10.99 32.16 -1.76
CA ILE A 407 12.26 31.42 -1.71
C ILE A 407 12.83 31.42 -3.11
N LEU A 408 13.98 32.05 -3.26
CA LEU A 408 14.66 32.16 -4.55
C LEU A 408 15.86 31.23 -4.59
N LEU A 409 16.00 30.50 -5.67
CA LEU A 409 17.18 29.72 -6.04
C LEU A 409 17.80 30.40 -7.28
N PHE A 410 19.02 30.95 -7.14
CA PHE A 410 19.68 31.75 -8.18
C PHE A 410 18.80 32.89 -8.72
N GLY A 411 18.09 33.60 -7.85
CA GLY A 411 17.22 34.73 -8.20
C GLY A 411 15.88 34.36 -8.83
N LYS A 412 15.57 33.07 -9.03
CA LYS A 412 14.27 32.60 -9.50
C LYS A 412 13.46 32.01 -8.35
N PRO A 413 12.14 32.28 -8.24
CA PRO A 413 11.29 31.61 -7.26
C PRO A 413 11.33 30.09 -7.43
N LEU A 414 11.40 29.37 -6.31
CA LEU A 414 11.53 27.91 -6.31
C LEU A 414 10.39 27.21 -7.08
N GLY A 415 9.16 27.72 -6.97
CA GLY A 415 7.99 27.21 -7.69
C GLY A 415 7.95 27.52 -9.19
N SER A 416 8.87 28.33 -9.73
CA SER A 416 8.87 28.77 -11.13
C SER A 416 9.82 27.97 -12.05
N TYR A 417 10.47 26.92 -11.53
CA TYR A 417 11.45 26.15 -12.29
C TYR A 417 10.84 25.26 -13.38
N GLY A 418 9.53 24.96 -13.37
CA GLY A 418 8.83 24.23 -14.43
C GLY A 418 9.44 22.84 -14.69
N SER A 419 9.92 22.63 -15.92
CA SER A 419 10.57 21.36 -16.33
C SER A 419 12.01 21.20 -15.81
N ASP A 420 12.65 22.29 -15.40
CA ASP A 420 13.98 22.27 -14.80
C ASP A 420 13.81 22.01 -13.30
N ASP A 421 13.96 20.75 -12.87
CA ASP A 421 13.80 20.36 -11.47
C ASP A 421 14.85 21.06 -10.57
N PRO A 422 14.46 21.95 -9.63
CA PRO A 422 15.39 22.61 -8.72
C PRO A 422 16.19 21.62 -7.88
N HIS A 423 15.64 20.41 -7.64
CA HIS A 423 16.31 19.33 -6.92
C HIS A 423 17.55 18.81 -7.67
N GLU A 424 17.68 19.06 -8.97
CA GLU A 424 18.91 18.75 -9.68
C GLU A 424 20.09 19.57 -9.19
N ARG A 425 19.87 20.76 -8.64
CA ARG A 425 20.89 21.68 -8.15
C ARG A 425 21.17 21.58 -6.65
N ILE A 426 20.28 20.90 -5.90
CA ILE A 426 20.36 20.79 -4.44
C ILE A 426 20.77 19.37 -4.05
N GLY A 427 21.90 19.25 -3.33
CA GLY A 427 22.27 18.02 -2.62
C GLY A 427 21.73 18.07 -1.20
N PHE A 428 20.91 17.11 -0.81
CA PHE A 428 20.28 17.08 0.50
C PHE A 428 20.76 15.90 1.35
N VAL A 429 21.12 16.19 2.60
CA VAL A 429 21.44 15.19 3.62
C VAL A 429 20.46 15.37 4.78
N PRO A 430 19.51 14.47 4.96
CA PRO A 430 18.51 14.57 6.02
C PRO A 430 19.11 14.28 7.40
N GLN A 431 18.46 14.76 8.45
CA GLN A 431 18.83 14.53 9.85
C GLN A 431 18.97 13.04 10.19
N LYS A 432 18.05 12.20 9.68
CA LYS A 432 18.14 10.73 9.80
C LYS A 432 18.59 10.15 8.48
N PRO A 433 19.86 9.71 8.36
CA PRO A 433 20.37 9.15 7.12
C PRO A 433 19.66 7.84 6.78
N PHE A 434 19.18 7.74 5.55
CA PHE A 434 18.58 6.53 5.01
C PHE A 434 19.41 6.01 3.84
N LEU A 435 19.72 4.71 3.87
CA LEU A 435 20.40 4.01 2.78
C LEU A 435 19.47 2.95 2.20
N PHE A 436 19.45 2.87 0.87
CA PHE A 436 18.68 1.85 0.16
C PHE A 436 19.40 0.52 0.19
N SER A 437 18.64 -0.58 0.21
CA SER A 437 19.19 -1.93 0.04
C SER A 437 19.83 -2.07 -1.34
N GLY A 438 20.98 -2.75 -1.41
CA GLY A 438 21.76 -2.89 -2.63
C GLY A 438 23.24 -2.82 -2.31
N THR A 439 24.02 -2.06 -3.08
CA THR A 439 25.44 -1.83 -2.86
C THR A 439 25.72 -0.38 -2.44
N ILE A 440 26.94 -0.10 -1.98
CA ILE A 440 27.40 1.28 -1.75
C ILE A 440 27.36 2.06 -3.07
N ALA A 441 27.81 1.45 -4.18
CA ALA A 441 27.75 2.07 -5.51
C ALA A 441 26.32 2.44 -5.91
N ASP A 442 25.34 1.55 -5.66
CA ASP A 442 23.92 1.83 -5.96
C ASP A 442 23.41 3.03 -5.15
N ASN A 443 23.77 3.12 -3.86
CA ASN A 443 23.41 4.26 -3.05
C ASN A 443 24.01 5.57 -3.55
N LEU A 444 25.26 5.57 -4.04
CA LEU A 444 25.86 6.74 -4.65
C LEU A 444 25.20 7.11 -5.99
N ARG A 445 24.79 6.10 -6.78
CA ARG A 445 24.04 6.31 -8.03
C ARG A 445 22.65 6.89 -7.80
N HIS A 446 22.02 6.66 -6.64
CA HIS A 446 20.81 7.40 -6.27
C HIS A 446 21.03 8.92 -6.19
N GLY A 447 22.21 9.36 -5.80
CA GLY A 447 22.58 10.78 -5.85
C GLY A 447 22.88 11.28 -7.27
N PHE A 448 23.53 10.44 -8.09
CA PHE A 448 23.85 10.74 -9.47
C PHE A 448 23.93 9.46 -10.31
N ALA A 449 22.90 9.18 -11.12
CA ALA A 449 22.74 7.93 -11.84
C ALA A 449 23.93 7.58 -12.78
N ARG A 450 24.60 8.61 -13.32
CA ARG A 450 25.76 8.45 -14.23
C ARG A 450 27.10 8.60 -13.51
N ALA A 451 27.14 8.49 -12.17
CA ALA A 451 28.38 8.61 -11.41
C ALA A 451 29.42 7.60 -11.87
N THR A 452 30.58 8.08 -12.26
CA THR A 452 31.73 7.24 -12.56
C THR A 452 32.38 6.72 -11.27
N VAL A 453 33.09 5.61 -11.34
CA VAL A 453 33.84 5.05 -10.20
C VAL A 453 34.77 6.09 -9.58
N ARG A 454 35.43 6.91 -10.39
CA ARG A 454 36.30 8.00 -9.92
C ARG A 454 35.53 9.05 -9.10
N GLN A 455 34.34 9.44 -9.57
CA GLN A 455 33.48 10.39 -8.85
C GLN A 455 32.97 9.80 -7.53
N MET A 456 32.62 8.52 -7.52
CA MET A 456 32.19 7.83 -6.30
C MET A 456 33.31 7.84 -5.24
N TRP A 457 34.53 7.47 -5.62
CA TRP A 457 35.67 7.50 -4.70
C TRP A 457 36.01 8.92 -4.23
N SER A 458 35.95 9.91 -5.11
CA SER A 458 36.12 11.31 -4.74
C SER A 458 35.08 11.75 -3.70
N ALA A 459 33.81 11.40 -3.90
CA ALA A 459 32.74 11.72 -2.97
C ALA A 459 32.92 11.01 -1.61
N LEU A 460 33.35 9.74 -1.59
CA LEU A 460 33.68 9.01 -0.38
C LEU A 460 34.86 9.63 0.38
N SER A 461 35.88 10.10 -0.36
CA SER A 461 37.03 10.82 0.24
C SER A 461 36.58 12.13 0.84
N THR A 462 35.79 12.94 0.15
CA THR A 462 35.21 14.18 0.69
C THR A 462 34.37 13.92 1.94
N ALA A 463 33.58 12.82 1.95
CA ALA A 463 32.77 12.39 3.09
C ALA A 463 33.58 11.70 4.21
N GLN A 464 34.91 11.61 4.09
CA GLN A 464 35.81 10.99 5.07
C GLN A 464 35.48 9.55 5.40
N ILE A 465 35.07 8.76 4.39
CA ILE A 465 34.70 7.34 4.55
C ILE A 465 35.36 6.42 3.52
N ALA A 466 36.24 6.96 2.68
CA ALA A 466 36.92 6.18 1.64
C ALA A 466 37.72 5.02 2.22
N ASP A 467 38.57 5.24 3.21
CA ASP A 467 39.42 4.22 3.85
C ASP A 467 38.58 3.06 4.42
N PHE A 468 37.42 3.40 5.01
CA PHE A 468 36.49 2.37 5.50
C PHE A 468 35.94 1.51 4.36
N VAL A 469 35.53 2.13 3.26
CA VAL A 469 34.96 1.42 2.08
C VAL A 469 36.04 0.61 1.37
N GLU A 470 37.28 1.11 1.28
CA GLU A 470 38.44 0.36 0.73
C GLU A 470 38.79 -0.86 1.59
N GLY A 471 38.62 -0.76 2.89
CA GLY A 471 38.83 -1.88 3.82
C GLY A 471 37.75 -2.97 3.77
N LEU A 472 36.63 -2.74 3.07
CA LEU A 472 35.61 -3.77 2.88
C LEU A 472 36.01 -4.74 1.77
N GLU A 473 35.70 -6.03 1.94
CA GLU A 473 36.07 -7.11 0.99
C GLU A 473 35.64 -6.81 -0.45
N LYS A 474 34.49 -6.14 -0.65
CA LYS A 474 33.92 -5.83 -1.96
C LYS A 474 33.96 -4.34 -2.31
N GLY A 475 34.60 -3.50 -1.48
CA GLY A 475 34.70 -2.07 -1.73
C GLY A 475 33.35 -1.42 -2.03
N LEU A 476 33.19 -0.78 -3.19
CA LEU A 476 31.95 -0.15 -3.65
C LEU A 476 30.78 -1.12 -3.83
N ASP A 477 31.05 -2.39 -4.13
CA ASP A 477 30.05 -3.43 -4.32
C ASP A 477 29.64 -4.12 -2.99
N SER A 478 30.10 -3.60 -1.87
CA SER A 478 29.72 -4.09 -0.54
C SER A 478 28.23 -3.90 -0.30
N PRO A 479 27.55 -4.92 0.27
CA PRO A 479 26.11 -4.91 0.46
C PRO A 479 25.68 -3.91 1.53
N VAL A 480 24.59 -3.21 1.25
CA VAL A 480 23.87 -2.32 2.16
C VAL A 480 22.55 -2.99 2.51
N SER A 481 22.32 -3.29 3.80
CA SER A 481 21.03 -3.81 4.26
C SER A 481 19.99 -2.70 4.34
N GLN A 482 18.71 -3.07 4.48
CA GLN A 482 17.60 -2.13 4.56
C GLN A 482 17.85 -1.04 5.63
N GLY A 483 17.77 0.23 5.22
CA GLY A 483 18.06 1.37 6.09
C GLY A 483 19.53 1.49 6.50
N GLY A 484 20.45 0.73 5.91
CA GLY A 484 21.87 0.71 6.28
C GLY A 484 22.12 0.08 7.65
N GLY A 485 21.29 -0.90 8.09
CA GLY A 485 21.37 -1.50 9.42
C GLY A 485 22.71 -2.20 9.74
N ASN A 486 23.50 -2.54 8.72
CA ASN A 486 24.83 -3.11 8.84
C ASN A 486 25.96 -2.09 9.03
N PHE A 487 25.63 -0.79 9.03
CA PHE A 487 26.59 0.31 9.26
C PHE A 487 26.33 1.02 10.58
N SER A 488 27.35 1.59 11.19
CA SER A 488 27.20 2.47 12.36
C SER A 488 26.49 3.78 11.99
N GLY A 489 25.97 4.52 12.98
CA GLY A 489 25.31 5.81 12.75
C GLY A 489 26.19 6.80 11.97
N GLY A 490 27.44 6.96 12.37
CA GLY A 490 28.40 7.85 11.69
C GLY A 490 28.79 7.35 10.28
N GLN A 491 28.86 6.03 10.05
CA GLN A 491 29.10 5.47 8.73
C GLN A 491 27.91 5.74 7.79
N ARG A 492 26.67 5.51 8.26
CA ARG A 492 25.46 5.83 7.48
C ARG A 492 25.42 7.31 7.12
N GLN A 493 25.73 8.19 8.08
CA GLN A 493 25.74 9.64 7.86
C GLN A 493 26.74 10.03 6.78
N ARG A 494 27.99 9.54 6.86
CA ARG A 494 29.04 9.83 5.89
C ARG A 494 28.71 9.28 4.50
N LEU A 495 28.10 8.08 4.40
CA LEU A 495 27.62 7.55 3.12
C LEU A 495 26.48 8.39 2.53
N ALA A 496 25.57 8.92 3.37
CA ALA A 496 24.52 9.83 2.91
C ALA A 496 25.11 11.18 2.43
N ILE A 497 26.16 11.70 3.10
CA ILE A 497 26.91 12.87 2.64
C ILE A 497 27.59 12.59 1.31
N ALA A 498 28.29 11.45 1.15
CA ALA A 498 28.91 11.05 -0.10
C ALA A 498 27.90 11.01 -1.25
N ARG A 499 26.68 10.46 -0.99
CA ARG A 499 25.58 10.44 -1.96
C ARG A 499 25.12 11.82 -2.38
N ALA A 500 25.09 12.79 -1.47
CA ALA A 500 24.72 14.18 -1.79
C ALA A 500 25.82 14.91 -2.57
N VAL A 501 27.09 14.64 -2.25
CA VAL A 501 28.26 15.31 -2.84
C VAL A 501 28.62 14.75 -4.21
N VAL A 502 28.33 13.48 -4.52
CA VAL A 502 28.76 12.79 -5.76
C VAL A 502 28.35 13.51 -7.04
N ARG A 503 27.20 14.23 -7.01
CA ARG A 503 26.72 15.02 -8.15
C ARG A 503 27.31 16.43 -8.24
N GLN A 504 28.10 16.85 -7.25
CA GLN A 504 28.66 18.22 -7.14
C GLN A 504 27.57 19.30 -7.21
N PRO A 505 26.60 19.32 -6.28
CA PRO A 505 25.46 20.20 -6.34
C PRO A 505 25.85 21.68 -6.19
N ASP A 506 25.05 22.58 -6.76
CA ASP A 506 25.24 24.03 -6.58
C ASP A 506 24.90 24.48 -5.15
N VAL A 507 23.95 23.81 -4.50
CA VAL A 507 23.58 24.03 -3.09
C VAL A 507 23.68 22.70 -2.34
N LEU A 508 24.37 22.68 -1.21
CA LEU A 508 24.47 21.51 -0.33
C LEU A 508 23.76 21.82 0.99
N LEU A 509 22.61 21.18 1.20
CA LEU A 509 21.82 21.30 2.43
C LEU A 509 22.11 20.13 3.36
N LEU A 510 22.62 20.42 4.55
CA LEU A 510 23.00 19.46 5.58
C LEU A 510 22.14 19.69 6.83
N ASP A 511 21.14 18.81 7.05
CA ASP A 511 20.26 18.93 8.22
C ASP A 511 20.80 18.06 9.37
N ASP A 512 21.36 18.72 10.40
CA ASP A 512 21.96 18.15 11.61
C ASP A 512 22.94 16.98 11.33
N SER A 513 23.66 17.09 10.20
CA SER A 513 24.42 15.98 9.62
C SER A 513 25.74 15.69 10.34
N PHE A 514 26.13 16.49 11.30
CA PHE A 514 27.38 16.34 12.05
C PHE A 514 27.18 15.76 13.46
N SER A 515 25.95 15.73 13.97
CA SER A 515 25.66 15.34 15.36
C SER A 515 26.02 13.88 15.70
N ALA A 516 26.02 13.00 14.69
CA ALA A 516 26.35 11.57 14.84
C ALA A 516 27.85 11.26 14.70
N LEU A 517 28.70 12.30 14.47
CA LEU A 517 30.13 12.15 14.24
C LEU A 517 30.93 12.52 15.51
N ASP A 518 32.09 11.90 15.67
CA ASP A 518 33.08 12.34 16.64
C ASP A 518 33.75 13.66 16.21
N ALA A 519 34.31 14.41 17.15
CA ALA A 519 34.84 15.72 16.91
C ALA A 519 35.96 15.76 15.86
N THR A 520 36.79 14.71 15.79
CA THR A 520 37.90 14.62 14.84
C THR A 520 37.37 14.42 13.42
N THR A 521 36.43 13.49 13.24
CA THR A 521 35.78 13.21 11.95
C THR A 521 34.94 14.42 11.49
N ASP A 522 34.22 15.11 12.39
CA ASP A 522 33.45 16.31 12.08
C ASP A 522 34.37 17.41 11.55
N LEU A 523 35.49 17.72 12.22
CA LEU A 523 36.44 18.72 11.77
C LEU A 523 37.06 18.37 10.41
N ALA A 524 37.46 17.11 10.21
CA ALA A 524 38.03 16.63 8.94
C ALA A 524 37.01 16.74 7.79
N LEU A 525 35.76 16.36 8.04
CA LEU A 525 34.69 16.45 7.06
C LEU A 525 34.37 17.89 6.66
N ARG A 526 34.26 18.81 7.62
CA ARG A 526 34.05 20.25 7.34
C ARG A 526 35.18 20.86 6.51
N ARG A 527 36.43 20.52 6.82
CA ARG A 527 37.60 20.94 6.03
C ARG A 527 37.56 20.35 4.61
N ALA A 528 37.19 19.08 4.46
CA ALA A 528 37.06 18.45 3.15
C ALA A 528 35.93 19.09 2.32
N LEU A 529 34.76 19.34 2.92
CA LEU A 529 33.65 20.02 2.25
C LEU A 529 34.02 21.46 1.84
N LYS A 530 34.79 22.19 2.67
CA LYS A 530 35.27 23.51 2.33
C LYS A 530 36.26 23.50 1.15
N ARG A 531 37.13 22.51 1.08
CA ARG A 531 38.13 22.35 0.02
C ARG A 531 37.51 21.82 -1.30
N ASP A 532 36.66 20.79 -1.23
CA ASP A 532 36.22 20.02 -2.40
C ASP A 532 34.88 20.53 -2.98
N ALA A 533 34.04 21.19 -2.15
CA ALA A 533 32.79 21.82 -2.58
C ALA A 533 32.86 23.35 -2.61
N THR A 534 33.96 23.89 -3.17
CA THR A 534 34.21 25.33 -3.25
C THR A 534 33.20 26.11 -4.07
N ASN A 535 32.56 25.45 -5.05
CA ASN A 535 31.57 26.07 -5.93
C ASN A 535 30.12 25.87 -5.45
N SER A 536 29.90 25.26 -4.28
CA SER A 536 28.59 25.05 -3.69
C SER A 536 28.30 26.05 -2.59
N ALA A 537 27.07 26.55 -2.51
CA ALA A 537 26.56 27.20 -1.30
C ALA A 537 26.22 26.11 -0.29
N LYS A 538 26.85 26.14 0.88
CA LYS A 538 26.61 25.15 1.93
C LYS A 538 25.66 25.73 2.96
N ILE A 539 24.50 25.08 3.17
CA ILE A 539 23.54 25.43 4.22
C ILE A 539 23.58 24.31 5.26
N VAL A 540 23.99 24.67 6.48
CA VAL A 540 24.17 23.71 7.58
C VAL A 540 23.17 24.03 8.67
N ILE A 541 22.21 23.15 8.90
CA ILE A 541 21.38 23.22 10.10
C ILE A 541 22.12 22.48 11.20
N ALA A 542 22.42 23.18 12.30
CA ALA A 542 23.17 22.62 13.39
C ALA A 542 22.47 22.82 14.74
N GLN A 543 22.66 21.85 15.62
CA GLN A 543 22.27 21.95 17.02
C GLN A 543 23.47 22.36 17.90
N ARG A 544 24.70 22.04 17.46
CA ARG A 544 25.94 22.34 18.19
C ARG A 544 26.63 23.56 17.64
N VAL A 545 26.88 24.54 18.50
CA VAL A 545 27.61 25.77 18.12
C VAL A 545 29.04 25.47 17.69
N SER A 546 29.71 24.49 18.33
CA SER A 546 31.08 24.08 17.98
C SER A 546 31.24 23.65 16.51
N SER A 547 30.16 23.20 15.86
CA SER A 547 30.18 22.81 14.45
C SER A 547 30.06 23.98 13.47
N ILE A 548 29.74 25.19 13.95
CA ILE A 548 29.43 26.36 13.11
C ILE A 548 30.25 27.63 13.40
N ILE A 549 31.15 27.57 14.37
CA ILE A 549 31.98 28.74 14.77
C ILE A 549 32.75 29.31 13.57
N ASP A 550 33.27 28.44 12.71
CA ASP A 550 34.12 28.82 11.56
C ASP A 550 33.32 29.10 10.28
N THR A 551 31.99 29.23 10.35
CA THR A 551 31.16 29.49 9.17
C THR A 551 31.13 30.99 8.84
N GLU A 552 31.01 31.29 7.54
CA GLU A 552 31.02 32.67 7.05
C GLU A 552 29.77 33.44 7.48
N ARG A 553 28.66 32.73 7.72
CA ARG A 553 27.38 33.33 8.15
C ARG A 553 26.61 32.38 9.06
N ILE A 554 26.02 32.92 10.11
CA ILE A 554 25.13 32.21 11.03
C ILE A 554 23.79 32.95 11.06
N VAL A 555 22.70 32.21 10.91
CA VAL A 555 21.32 32.67 11.06
C VAL A 555 20.78 32.10 12.35
N VAL A 556 20.41 32.93 13.29
CA VAL A 556 19.81 32.52 14.57
C VAL A 556 18.29 32.54 14.44
N LEU A 557 17.68 31.39 14.60
CA LEU A 557 16.22 31.24 14.62
C LEU A 557 15.73 31.10 16.07
N ASP A 558 14.82 31.98 16.45
CA ASP A 558 14.10 31.87 17.70
C ASP A 558 12.62 32.13 17.50
N GLU A 559 11.76 31.26 18.06
CA GLU A 559 10.30 31.29 17.91
C GLU A 559 9.82 31.54 16.46
N GLY A 560 10.48 30.91 15.47
CA GLY A 560 10.11 31.03 14.06
C GLY A 560 10.62 32.32 13.36
N ARG A 561 11.42 33.14 14.00
CA ARG A 561 11.96 34.39 13.43
C ARG A 561 13.48 34.36 13.35
N ALA A 562 14.03 34.99 12.34
CA ALA A 562 15.47 35.23 12.26
C ALA A 562 15.84 36.44 13.16
N VAL A 563 16.33 36.17 14.38
CA VAL A 563 16.64 37.18 15.37
C VAL A 563 18.06 37.72 15.25
N GLY A 564 18.95 37.03 14.54
CA GLY A 564 20.32 37.48 14.28
C GLY A 564 20.89 36.85 13.02
N VAL A 565 21.63 37.62 12.23
CA VAL A 565 22.39 37.15 11.06
C VAL A 565 23.75 37.82 11.07
N GLY A 566 24.83 37.03 11.11
CA GLY A 566 26.20 37.54 11.16
C GLY A 566 27.23 36.45 11.35
N THR A 567 28.47 36.81 11.63
CA THR A 567 29.53 35.89 12.03
C THR A 567 29.41 35.52 13.51
N HIS A 568 30.11 34.47 13.94
CA HIS A 568 30.15 34.06 15.35
C HIS A 568 30.50 35.23 16.30
N SER A 569 31.54 35.99 15.98
CA SER A 569 31.99 37.11 16.81
C SER A 569 30.95 38.24 16.88
N GLU A 570 30.36 38.61 15.74
CA GLU A 570 29.33 39.65 15.69
C GLU A 570 28.07 39.24 16.49
N LEU A 571 27.64 37.98 16.38
CA LEU A 571 26.44 37.49 17.07
C LEU A 571 26.67 37.35 18.59
N LEU A 572 27.86 37.05 19.03
CA LEU A 572 28.19 37.08 20.45
C LEU A 572 28.03 38.48 21.06
N GLU A 573 28.27 39.55 20.27
CA GLU A 573 28.10 40.92 20.73
C GLU A 573 26.67 41.43 20.58
N THR A 574 25.98 41.06 19.47
CA THR A 574 24.75 41.72 19.05
C THR A 574 23.49 40.91 19.34
N CYS A 575 23.55 39.54 19.50
CA CYS A 575 22.41 38.68 19.64
C CYS A 575 22.38 37.99 21.01
N PRO A 576 21.49 38.38 21.92
CA PRO A 576 21.35 37.77 23.24
C PRO A 576 20.96 36.27 23.17
N GLU A 577 20.10 35.90 22.22
CA GLU A 577 19.63 34.54 22.00
C GLU A 577 20.79 33.63 21.58
N TYR A 578 21.68 34.11 20.71
CA TYR A 578 22.88 33.37 20.32
C TYR A 578 23.84 33.17 21.50
N ARG A 579 24.06 34.19 22.32
CA ARG A 579 24.87 34.08 23.54
C ARG A 579 24.29 33.03 24.50
N ALA A 580 22.99 33.04 24.69
CA ALA A 580 22.34 32.05 25.54
C ALA A 580 22.54 30.61 25.03
N ILE A 581 22.45 30.39 23.70
CA ILE A 581 22.71 29.08 23.08
C ILE A 581 24.17 28.66 23.31
N VAL A 582 25.15 29.57 23.10
CA VAL A 582 26.59 29.30 23.31
C VAL A 582 26.83 28.90 24.77
N GLN A 583 26.39 29.74 25.72
CA GLN A 583 26.57 29.51 27.16
C GLN A 583 25.95 28.19 27.61
N SER A 584 24.78 27.78 27.05
CA SER A 584 24.14 26.54 27.40
C SER A 584 24.89 25.28 26.92
N GLN A 585 25.86 25.46 25.99
CA GLN A 585 26.64 24.35 25.41
C GLN A 585 28.09 24.31 25.92
N GLU A 586 28.55 25.37 26.55
CA GLU A 586 29.88 25.45 27.18
C GLU A 586 29.88 25.04 28.66
N GLY A 587 28.70 24.97 29.31
CA GLY A 587 28.47 24.46 30.68
C GLY A 587 28.14 22.99 30.70
#